data_365f71d85dde53f96db2e566d82ee7ae
#
_entry.id   365f71d85dde53f96db2e566d82ee7ae
#
_cell.length_a   1.000
_cell.length_b   1.000
_cell.length_c   1.000
_cell.angle_alpha   90.00
_cell.angle_beta   90.00
_cell.angle_gamma   90.00
#
_symmetry.space_group_name_H-M   'P 1'
#
loop_
_entity.id
_entity.type
_entity.pdbx_description
1 polymer ?
#
loop_
_entity_poly.entity_id
_entity_poly.type
_entity_poly.pdbx_seq_one_letter_code
_entity_poly.pdbx_strand_id
1 'polypeptide(L)'
;VNSNFSQTKLNLLDDRNQISSVITDLNPDVVINTVAYPNVDFCETHHNEANLLHVSITGDLVSVCSDISSPLVYFSTDAVFDGTKSIKYTEDDITSPLSYYGKTKRDAEKIILNINENIVLRTTVVYDWHIRSRFTNWVLKNLKQGSKITAFTDQSNTATIAGDISHSLFCLLDQHHSGLFHCAGKTCLSRYDFAIKLADYFGYDKKLIIPTISKNTQSASRPENGCLDSSKLEELINFQLCNIDQGITSMINSSKTIPDIFL
;
A
#
# COMPACT_ATOMS: atom_id res chain seq x y z
N VAL A 1 18.58 3.61 21.68
CA VAL A 1 18.98 3.94 20.29
C VAL A 1 18.64 5.40 20.07
N ASN A 2 19.66 6.27 20.03
CA ASN A 2 19.48 7.67 19.66
C ASN A 2 19.28 7.71 18.15
N SER A 3 18.03 7.78 17.71
CA SER A 3 17.70 8.02 16.31
C SER A 3 17.86 9.52 16.01
N ASN A 4 18.96 9.90 15.39
CA ASN A 4 19.09 11.23 14.79
C ASN A 4 18.25 11.24 13.51
N PHE A 5 17.00 11.75 13.60
CA PHE A 5 16.20 12.03 12.42
C PHE A 5 16.67 13.34 11.78
N SER A 6 17.27 13.26 10.60
CA SER A 6 17.46 14.43 9.74
C SER A 6 16.33 14.46 8.70
N GLN A 7 15.77 15.64 8.44
CA GLN A 7 14.79 15.83 7.37
C GLN A 7 15.42 16.70 6.27
N THR A 8 15.50 16.15 5.07
CA THR A 8 15.79 16.91 3.86
C THR A 8 14.49 17.06 3.08
N LYS A 9 14.07 18.29 2.81
CA LYS A 9 12.90 18.55 1.97
C LYS A 9 13.33 18.49 0.51
N LEU A 10 12.86 17.47 -0.21
CA LEU A 10 13.10 17.29 -1.64
C LEU A 10 11.76 17.05 -2.34
N ASN A 11 11.45 17.83 -3.36
CA ASN A 11 10.34 17.52 -4.26
C ASN A 11 10.88 16.68 -5.42
N LEU A 12 10.56 15.39 -5.43
CA LEU A 12 11.10 14.45 -6.42
C LEU A 12 10.77 14.82 -7.87
N LEU A 13 9.74 15.62 -8.12
CA LEU A 13 9.36 16.07 -9.47
C LEU A 13 10.19 17.29 -9.90
N ASP A 14 10.36 18.28 -9.01
CA ASP A 14 11.03 19.53 -9.32
C ASP A 14 12.56 19.42 -9.13
N ASP A 15 12.99 18.64 -8.12
CA ASP A 15 14.39 18.49 -7.71
C ASP A 15 14.99 17.14 -8.17
N ARG A 16 14.45 16.54 -9.24
CA ARG A 16 14.85 15.22 -9.72
C ARG A 16 16.37 15.07 -9.91
N ASN A 17 17.04 16.12 -10.37
CA ASN A 17 18.49 16.17 -10.56
C ASN A 17 19.29 16.10 -9.26
N GLN A 18 18.67 16.33 -8.10
CA GLN A 18 19.31 16.27 -6.79
C GLN A 18 19.15 14.91 -6.10
N ILE A 19 18.27 14.02 -6.61
CA ILE A 19 17.99 12.70 -6.00
C ILE A 19 19.29 11.92 -5.81
N SER A 20 20.09 11.82 -6.86
CA SER A 20 21.33 11.05 -6.86
C SER A 20 22.34 11.61 -5.85
N SER A 21 22.60 12.92 -5.86
CA SER A 21 23.56 13.54 -4.94
C SER A 21 23.11 13.39 -3.48
N VAL A 22 21.83 13.62 -3.18
CA VAL A 22 21.30 13.47 -1.81
C VAL A 22 21.46 12.05 -1.29
N ILE A 23 21.15 11.04 -2.10
CA ILE A 23 21.26 9.63 -1.68
C ILE A 23 22.73 9.22 -1.55
N THR A 24 23.59 9.65 -2.50
CA THR A 24 25.03 9.36 -2.44
C THR A 24 25.69 9.99 -1.21
N ASP A 25 25.34 11.24 -0.89
CA ASP A 25 25.89 11.96 0.28
C ASP A 25 25.44 11.32 1.61
N LEU A 26 24.20 10.81 1.66
CA LEU A 26 23.65 10.12 2.83
C LEU A 26 24.25 8.72 2.99
N ASN A 27 24.61 8.07 1.90
CA ASN A 27 25.13 6.69 1.84
C ASN A 27 24.38 5.72 2.78
N PRO A 28 23.06 5.56 2.60
CA PRO A 28 22.22 4.78 3.51
C PRO A 28 22.42 3.27 3.33
N ASP A 29 22.18 2.47 4.37
CA ASP A 29 22.19 1.00 4.30
C ASP A 29 21.00 0.46 3.47
N VAL A 30 19.91 1.21 3.36
CA VAL A 30 18.71 0.86 2.58
C VAL A 30 17.95 2.13 2.18
N VAL A 31 17.39 2.13 0.97
CA VAL A 31 16.47 3.18 0.50
C VAL A 31 15.05 2.62 0.45
N ILE A 32 14.10 3.28 1.11
CA ILE A 32 12.69 2.85 1.12
C ILE A 32 11.84 3.88 0.36
N ASN A 33 11.37 3.51 -0.83
CA ASN A 33 10.51 4.36 -1.65
C ASN A 33 9.02 4.10 -1.35
N THR A 34 8.41 5.05 -0.63
CA THR A 34 6.95 5.05 -0.36
C THR A 34 6.18 6.08 -1.19
N VAL A 35 6.86 6.75 -2.12
CA VAL A 35 6.28 7.85 -2.89
C VAL A 35 5.42 7.33 -4.04
N ALA A 36 4.19 7.81 -4.13
CA ALA A 36 3.28 7.50 -5.23
C ALA A 36 2.16 8.54 -5.33
N TYR A 37 1.52 8.62 -6.49
CA TYR A 37 0.16 9.16 -6.63
C TYR A 37 -0.86 8.06 -6.28
N PRO A 38 -1.45 8.09 -5.08
CA PRO A 38 -2.32 7.00 -4.63
C PRO A 38 -3.77 7.13 -5.14
N ASN A 39 -4.07 8.17 -5.91
CA ASN A 39 -5.37 8.39 -6.54
C ASN A 39 -5.36 7.75 -7.94
N VAL A 40 -6.03 6.60 -8.07
CA VAL A 40 -6.09 5.83 -9.31
C VAL A 40 -6.77 6.63 -10.44
N ASP A 41 -7.84 7.38 -10.12
CA ASP A 41 -8.56 8.21 -11.10
C ASP A 41 -7.71 9.39 -11.59
N PHE A 42 -6.87 9.98 -10.72
CA PHE A 42 -5.89 10.98 -11.12
C PHE A 42 -4.89 10.40 -12.13
N CYS A 43 -4.33 9.23 -11.86
CA CYS A 43 -3.37 8.58 -12.75
C CYS A 43 -3.98 8.25 -14.13
N GLU A 44 -5.29 8.01 -14.21
CA GLU A 44 -5.99 7.71 -15.46
C GLU A 44 -6.09 8.93 -16.39
N THR A 45 -6.02 10.13 -15.84
CA THR A 45 -6.09 11.39 -16.61
C THR A 45 -4.76 12.15 -16.69
N HIS A 46 -3.77 11.77 -15.86
CA HIS A 46 -2.46 12.44 -15.76
C HIS A 46 -1.31 11.43 -15.99
N HIS A 47 -1.28 10.88 -17.21
CA HIS A 47 -0.35 9.79 -17.57
C HIS A 47 1.13 10.20 -17.43
N ASN A 48 1.48 11.42 -17.84
CA ASN A 48 2.87 11.89 -17.80
C ASN A 48 3.37 12.00 -16.36
N GLU A 49 2.58 12.59 -15.48
CA GLU A 49 2.91 12.77 -14.06
C GLU A 49 3.00 11.43 -13.36
N ALA A 50 2.04 10.53 -13.61
CA ALA A 50 2.04 9.19 -13.04
C ALA A 50 3.26 8.38 -13.51
N ASN A 51 3.61 8.43 -14.79
CA ASN A 51 4.78 7.77 -15.33
C ASN A 51 6.07 8.36 -14.78
N LEU A 52 6.19 9.69 -14.75
CA LEU A 52 7.37 10.36 -14.20
C LEU A 52 7.61 9.93 -12.76
N LEU A 53 6.59 10.00 -11.88
CA LEU A 53 6.75 9.69 -10.46
C LEU A 53 6.95 8.20 -10.19
N HIS A 54 6.15 7.33 -10.84
CA HIS A 54 6.17 5.90 -10.52
C HIS A 54 7.27 5.13 -11.26
N VAL A 55 7.61 5.53 -12.49
CA VAL A 55 8.53 4.76 -13.35
C VAL A 55 9.87 5.45 -13.47
N SER A 56 9.90 6.71 -13.96
CA SER A 56 11.17 7.37 -14.26
C SER A 56 12.00 7.66 -13.00
N ILE A 57 11.38 8.23 -11.97
CA ILE A 57 12.05 8.49 -10.67
C ILE A 57 12.45 7.18 -9.98
N THR A 58 11.64 6.13 -10.11
CA THR A 58 12.04 4.80 -9.61
C THR A 58 13.27 4.28 -10.35
N GLY A 59 13.40 4.51 -11.65
CA GLY A 59 14.60 4.20 -12.40
C GLY A 59 15.85 4.94 -11.91
N ASP A 60 15.72 6.25 -11.61
CA ASP A 60 16.81 7.03 -11.03
C ASP A 60 17.21 6.49 -9.65
N LEU A 61 16.23 6.13 -8.80
CA LEU A 61 16.49 5.53 -7.50
C LEU A 61 17.21 4.18 -7.63
N VAL A 62 16.79 3.32 -8.56
CA VAL A 62 17.47 2.03 -8.81
C VAL A 62 18.92 2.26 -9.24
N SER A 63 19.18 3.23 -10.12
CA SER A 63 20.52 3.55 -10.57
C SER A 63 21.43 3.97 -9.43
N VAL A 64 21.03 5.00 -8.66
CA VAL A 64 21.86 5.49 -7.55
C VAL A 64 22.03 4.47 -6.44
N CYS A 65 20.99 3.69 -6.11
CA CYS A 65 21.07 2.62 -5.12
C CYS A 65 22.06 1.54 -5.54
N SER A 66 22.09 1.18 -6.84
CA SER A 66 23.06 0.25 -7.40
C SER A 66 24.49 0.80 -7.30
N ASP A 67 24.71 2.09 -7.62
CA ASP A 67 26.01 2.73 -7.57
C ASP A 67 26.64 2.72 -6.16
N ILE A 68 25.79 2.85 -5.11
CA ILE A 68 26.24 2.84 -3.71
C ILE A 68 26.07 1.47 -3.02
N SER A 69 25.64 0.45 -3.76
CA SER A 69 25.39 -0.92 -3.24
C SER A 69 24.36 -0.96 -2.09
N SER A 70 23.37 -0.08 -2.10
CA SER A 70 22.26 -0.06 -1.14
C SER A 70 21.00 -0.68 -1.78
N PRO A 71 20.34 -1.64 -1.14
CA PRO A 71 19.09 -2.19 -1.67
C PRO A 71 17.96 -1.16 -1.65
N LEU A 72 17.10 -1.21 -2.69
CA LEU A 72 15.89 -0.40 -2.79
C LEU A 72 14.66 -1.23 -2.41
N VAL A 73 13.87 -0.72 -1.49
CA VAL A 73 12.53 -1.24 -1.15
C VAL A 73 11.47 -0.42 -1.84
N TYR A 74 10.53 -1.08 -2.51
CA TYR A 74 9.43 -0.44 -3.22
C TYR A 74 8.08 -0.99 -2.82
N PHE A 75 7.13 -0.12 -2.53
CA PHE A 75 5.76 -0.48 -2.26
C PHE A 75 4.94 -0.49 -3.56
N SER A 76 4.48 -1.68 -3.96
CA SER A 76 3.58 -1.89 -5.07
C SER A 76 2.14 -2.16 -4.59
N THR A 77 1.29 -2.71 -5.44
CA THR A 77 -0.16 -2.74 -5.26
C THR A 77 -0.79 -4.02 -5.83
N ASP A 78 -1.96 -4.39 -5.32
CA ASP A 78 -2.88 -5.37 -5.91
C ASP A 78 -3.41 -4.93 -7.29
N ALA A 79 -3.43 -3.64 -7.60
CA ALA A 79 -3.91 -3.11 -8.87
C ALA A 79 -3.06 -3.51 -10.10
N VAL A 80 -1.98 -4.27 -9.91
CA VAL A 80 -1.23 -4.91 -10.99
C VAL A 80 -1.96 -6.11 -11.60
N PHE A 81 -3.02 -6.60 -10.95
CA PHE A 81 -3.85 -7.72 -11.42
C PHE A 81 -5.17 -7.24 -12.02
N ASP A 82 -5.81 -8.09 -12.83
CA ASP A 82 -7.10 -7.80 -13.48
C ASP A 82 -8.34 -8.08 -12.62
N GLY A 83 -8.17 -8.82 -11.52
CA GLY A 83 -9.27 -9.15 -10.62
C GLY A 83 -10.19 -10.27 -11.08
N THR A 84 -9.85 -11.02 -12.11
CA THR A 84 -10.70 -12.08 -12.70
C THR A 84 -10.61 -13.41 -11.95
N LYS A 85 -9.59 -13.60 -11.13
CA LYS A 85 -9.37 -14.81 -10.34
C LYS A 85 -10.40 -14.91 -9.20
N SER A 86 -10.95 -16.10 -8.96
CA SER A 86 -11.89 -16.34 -7.86
C SER A 86 -11.23 -16.58 -6.49
N ILE A 87 -9.92 -16.80 -6.49
CA ILE A 87 -9.08 -17.00 -5.31
C ILE A 87 -8.08 -15.86 -5.18
N LYS A 88 -7.32 -15.82 -4.10
CA LYS A 88 -6.25 -14.83 -3.92
C LYS A 88 -5.16 -14.96 -4.99
N TYR A 89 -4.55 -13.83 -5.35
CA TYR A 89 -3.38 -13.78 -6.22
C TYR A 89 -2.11 -14.09 -5.44
N THR A 90 -1.23 -14.89 -6.05
CA THR A 90 0.13 -15.17 -5.60
C THR A 90 1.15 -14.33 -6.39
N GLU A 91 2.41 -14.33 -5.96
CA GLU A 91 3.49 -13.61 -6.66
C GLU A 91 3.77 -14.17 -8.06
N ASP A 92 3.45 -15.44 -8.30
CA ASP A 92 3.66 -16.13 -9.59
C ASP A 92 2.54 -15.86 -10.61
N ASP A 93 1.45 -15.24 -10.19
CA ASP A 93 0.34 -14.92 -11.08
C ASP A 93 0.71 -13.81 -12.09
N ILE A 94 0.23 -13.97 -13.31
CA ILE A 94 0.48 -13.00 -14.38
C ILE A 94 -0.19 -11.67 -14.07
N THR A 95 0.58 -10.59 -14.12
CA THR A 95 0.06 -9.23 -13.94
C THR A 95 -0.63 -8.72 -15.19
N SER A 96 -1.85 -8.18 -15.05
CA SER A 96 -2.68 -7.64 -16.13
C SER A 96 -3.46 -6.41 -15.62
N PRO A 97 -2.80 -5.28 -15.36
CA PRO A 97 -3.43 -4.11 -14.74
C PRO A 97 -4.51 -3.48 -15.60
N LEU A 98 -5.66 -3.16 -15.00
CA LEU A 98 -6.81 -2.54 -15.65
C LEU A 98 -6.70 -1.01 -15.75
N SER A 99 -5.93 -0.37 -14.87
CA SER A 99 -5.78 1.09 -14.79
C SER A 99 -4.36 1.53 -15.14
N TYR A 100 -4.22 2.81 -15.50
CA TYR A 100 -2.91 3.39 -15.74
C TYR A 100 -2.03 3.40 -14.47
N TYR A 101 -2.62 3.62 -13.29
CA TYR A 101 -1.94 3.45 -12.00
C TYR A 101 -1.30 2.07 -11.86
N GLY A 102 -2.10 1.00 -12.04
CA GLY A 102 -1.60 -0.38 -11.96
C GLY A 102 -0.51 -0.66 -12.99
N LYS A 103 -0.64 -0.13 -14.22
CA LYS A 103 0.36 -0.24 -15.27
C LYS A 103 1.69 0.39 -14.87
N THR A 104 1.68 1.62 -14.37
CA THR A 104 2.93 2.30 -13.96
C THR A 104 3.58 1.63 -12.75
N LYS A 105 2.77 1.11 -11.80
CA LYS A 105 3.30 0.35 -10.67
C LYS A 105 3.97 -0.95 -11.11
N ARG A 106 3.34 -1.71 -12.01
CA ARG A 106 3.91 -2.92 -12.61
C ARG A 106 5.20 -2.64 -13.39
N ASP A 107 5.22 -1.54 -14.16
CA ASP A 107 6.39 -1.18 -14.97
C ASP A 107 7.58 -0.78 -14.07
N ALA A 108 7.32 -0.14 -12.93
CA ALA A 108 8.31 0.12 -11.88
C ALA A 108 8.84 -1.19 -11.24
N GLU A 109 7.96 -2.16 -10.92
CA GLU A 109 8.38 -3.46 -10.40
C GLU A 109 9.43 -4.14 -11.31
N LYS A 110 9.21 -4.11 -12.63
CA LYS A 110 10.14 -4.70 -13.61
C LYS A 110 11.52 -4.06 -13.55
N ILE A 111 11.61 -2.73 -13.37
CA ILE A 111 12.89 -2.02 -13.27
C ILE A 111 13.61 -2.45 -11.98
N ILE A 112 12.89 -2.50 -10.86
CA ILE A 112 13.46 -2.81 -9.56
C ILE A 112 13.95 -4.26 -9.48
N LEU A 113 13.14 -5.20 -9.98
CA LEU A 113 13.45 -6.64 -9.93
C LEU A 113 14.58 -7.09 -10.90
N ASN A 114 15.11 -6.19 -11.74
CA ASN A 114 16.33 -6.45 -12.49
C ASN A 114 17.59 -6.44 -11.60
N ILE A 115 17.49 -5.93 -10.38
CA ILE A 115 18.57 -5.93 -9.37
C ILE A 115 18.17 -6.90 -8.25
N ASN A 116 18.95 -7.94 -8.06
CA ASN A 116 18.61 -9.05 -7.18
C ASN A 116 18.45 -8.68 -5.70
N GLU A 117 19.13 -7.64 -5.24
CA GLU A 117 19.13 -7.20 -3.84
C GLU A 117 17.89 -6.38 -3.45
N ASN A 118 17.13 -5.95 -4.44
CA ASN A 118 15.97 -5.09 -4.22
C ASN A 118 14.75 -5.88 -3.73
N ILE A 119 13.84 -5.15 -3.05
CA ILE A 119 12.60 -5.71 -2.50
C ILE A 119 11.41 -4.98 -3.11
N VAL A 120 10.43 -5.73 -3.59
CA VAL A 120 9.10 -5.24 -3.97
C VAL A 120 8.07 -5.84 -3.03
N LEU A 121 7.31 -4.98 -2.34
CA LEU A 121 6.18 -5.37 -1.50
C LEU A 121 4.87 -4.96 -2.17
N ARG A 122 4.08 -5.90 -2.69
CA ARG A 122 2.70 -5.65 -3.10
C ARG A 122 1.81 -5.66 -1.86
N THR A 123 1.11 -4.56 -1.64
CA THR A 123 0.16 -4.42 -0.54
C THR A 123 -1.16 -3.84 -1.04
N THR A 124 -2.19 -3.87 -0.20
CA THR A 124 -3.50 -3.32 -0.56
C THR A 124 -4.20 -2.74 0.66
N VAL A 125 -4.92 -1.63 0.47
CA VAL A 125 -5.79 -1.01 1.49
C VAL A 125 -5.09 -0.89 2.85
N VAL A 126 -3.95 -0.26 2.86
CA VAL A 126 -3.19 -0.04 4.10
C VAL A 126 -3.99 0.86 5.04
N TYR A 127 -4.13 0.42 6.30
CA TYR A 127 -4.84 1.15 7.33
C TYR A 127 -4.11 1.10 8.68
N ASP A 128 -4.36 2.12 9.49
CA ASP A 128 -3.97 2.20 10.90
C ASP A 128 -4.68 3.38 11.56
N TRP A 129 -4.48 3.60 12.87
CA TRP A 129 -4.90 4.83 13.54
C TRP A 129 -3.94 5.98 13.20
N HIS A 130 -4.09 6.51 12.00
CA HIS A 130 -3.22 7.56 11.47
C HIS A 130 -3.99 8.47 10.51
N ILE A 131 -3.71 9.78 10.51
CA ILE A 131 -4.40 10.79 9.68
C ILE A 131 -4.37 10.48 8.17
N ARG A 132 -3.39 9.72 7.71
CA ARG A 132 -3.27 9.31 6.30
C ARG A 132 -3.98 8.00 5.95
N SER A 133 -4.64 7.34 6.90
CA SER A 133 -5.45 6.12 6.66
C SER A 133 -6.73 6.48 5.91
N ARG A 134 -6.66 6.53 4.59
CA ARG A 134 -7.68 7.16 3.73
C ARG A 134 -9.07 6.54 3.89
N PHE A 135 -9.21 5.23 3.72
CA PHE A 135 -10.51 4.55 3.75
C PHE A 135 -11.08 4.50 5.17
N THR A 136 -10.29 4.06 6.14
CA THR A 136 -10.76 3.95 7.54
C THR A 136 -11.16 5.31 8.11
N ASN A 137 -10.36 6.35 7.86
CA ASN A 137 -10.69 7.70 8.31
C ASN A 137 -11.96 8.23 7.66
N TRP A 138 -12.15 8.00 6.36
CA TRP A 138 -13.37 8.40 5.67
C TRP A 138 -14.60 7.70 6.27
N VAL A 139 -14.54 6.39 6.51
CA VAL A 139 -15.62 5.63 7.15
C VAL A 139 -15.90 6.18 8.55
N LEU A 140 -14.89 6.18 9.42
CA LEU A 140 -15.07 6.51 10.84
C LEU A 140 -15.51 7.96 11.04
N LYS A 141 -14.96 8.92 10.27
CA LYS A 141 -15.35 10.33 10.35
C LYS A 141 -16.81 10.55 9.98
N ASN A 142 -17.28 9.95 8.87
CA ASN A 142 -18.68 10.10 8.46
C ASN A 142 -19.64 9.44 9.45
N LEU A 143 -19.32 8.22 9.92
CA LEU A 143 -20.16 7.51 10.88
C LEU A 143 -20.22 8.25 12.24
N LYS A 144 -19.11 8.81 12.72
CA LYS A 144 -19.06 9.67 13.92
C LYS A 144 -20.00 10.89 13.80
N GLN A 145 -20.16 11.40 12.59
CA GLN A 145 -21.07 12.54 12.29
C GLN A 145 -22.52 12.11 12.02
N GLY A 146 -22.85 10.82 12.08
CA GLY A 146 -24.18 10.30 11.73
C GLY A 146 -24.49 10.38 10.22
N SER A 147 -23.49 10.60 9.38
CA SER A 147 -23.65 10.72 7.93
C SER A 147 -23.71 9.35 7.26
N LYS A 148 -24.62 9.21 6.28
CA LYS A 148 -24.67 8.01 5.43
C LYS A 148 -23.49 7.98 4.48
N ILE A 149 -22.93 6.78 4.26
CA ILE A 149 -21.90 6.50 3.27
C ILE A 149 -22.33 5.37 2.34
N THR A 150 -21.80 5.34 1.12
CA THR A 150 -21.95 4.21 0.20
C THR A 150 -20.63 3.45 0.11
N ALA A 151 -20.67 2.12 0.19
CA ALA A 151 -19.49 1.30 0.09
C ALA A 151 -19.70 0.13 -0.90
N PHE A 152 -18.65 -0.20 -1.66
CA PHE A 152 -18.73 -1.17 -2.74
C PHE A 152 -18.76 -2.61 -2.23
N THR A 153 -19.69 -3.41 -2.77
CA THR A 153 -19.81 -4.85 -2.51
C THR A 153 -19.05 -5.71 -3.52
N ASP A 154 -18.70 -5.14 -4.65
CA ASP A 154 -18.08 -5.78 -5.82
C ASP A 154 -16.57 -5.51 -5.96
N GLN A 155 -15.94 -4.90 -4.94
CA GLN A 155 -14.49 -4.70 -4.88
C GLN A 155 -13.95 -5.29 -3.57
N SER A 156 -13.25 -6.40 -3.66
CA SER A 156 -12.66 -7.11 -2.53
C SER A 156 -11.14 -6.96 -2.49
N ASN A 157 -10.60 -6.81 -1.29
CA ASN A 157 -9.16 -6.69 -1.04
C ASN A 157 -8.79 -7.36 0.31
N THR A 158 -7.52 -7.63 0.50
CA THR A 158 -6.96 -8.06 1.78
C THR A 158 -6.40 -6.84 2.54
N ALA A 159 -7.28 -6.08 3.21
CA ALA A 159 -6.90 -4.88 3.95
C ALA A 159 -5.78 -5.17 4.97
N THR A 160 -4.75 -4.31 5.01
CA THR A 160 -3.48 -4.57 5.69
C THR A 160 -3.20 -3.53 6.75
N ILE A 161 -2.98 -3.96 8.00
CA ILE A 161 -2.55 -3.06 9.07
C ILE A 161 -1.09 -2.63 8.84
N ALA A 162 -0.79 -1.34 9.00
CA ALA A 162 0.53 -0.79 8.70
C ALA A 162 1.65 -1.40 9.56
N GLY A 163 1.33 -1.78 10.79
CA GLY A 163 2.27 -2.45 11.69
C GLY A 163 2.83 -3.76 11.12
N ASP A 164 1.98 -4.58 10.48
CA ASP A 164 2.41 -5.83 9.86
C ASP A 164 3.38 -5.59 8.69
N ILE A 165 3.13 -4.55 7.88
CA ILE A 165 4.00 -4.18 6.77
C ILE A 165 5.38 -3.77 7.30
N SER A 166 5.41 -2.93 8.33
CA SER A 166 6.65 -2.45 8.93
C SER A 166 7.46 -3.60 9.54
N HIS A 167 6.78 -4.51 10.27
CA HIS A 167 7.42 -5.68 10.85
C HIS A 167 7.97 -6.63 9.78
N SER A 168 7.18 -6.93 8.76
CA SER A 168 7.59 -7.80 7.65
C SER A 168 8.79 -7.23 6.91
N LEU A 169 8.77 -5.93 6.61
CA LEU A 169 9.90 -5.27 5.97
C LEU A 169 11.18 -5.35 6.82
N PHE A 170 11.05 -5.10 8.13
CA PHE A 170 12.18 -5.21 9.04
C PHE A 170 12.76 -6.63 9.04
N CYS A 171 11.92 -7.67 9.12
CA CYS A 171 12.37 -9.07 9.06
C CYS A 171 13.07 -9.41 7.74
N LEU A 172 12.52 -8.94 6.59
CA LEU A 172 13.15 -9.16 5.29
C LEU A 172 14.55 -8.54 5.22
N LEU A 173 14.71 -7.32 5.72
CA LEU A 173 16.00 -6.62 5.73
C LEU A 173 17.00 -7.26 6.71
N ASP A 174 16.57 -7.58 7.92
CA ASP A 174 17.40 -8.21 8.96
C ASP A 174 17.90 -9.60 8.55
N GLN A 175 17.07 -10.35 7.84
CA GLN A 175 17.39 -11.69 7.34
C GLN A 175 17.99 -11.69 5.92
N HIS A 176 18.26 -10.52 5.35
CA HIS A 176 18.85 -10.33 4.01
C HIS A 176 18.04 -10.99 2.87
N HIS A 177 16.71 -10.96 2.96
CA HIS A 177 15.83 -11.43 1.89
C HIS A 177 15.54 -10.32 0.89
N SER A 178 15.38 -10.72 -0.38
CA SER A 178 15.11 -9.82 -1.50
C SER A 178 14.13 -10.44 -2.49
N GLY A 179 13.63 -9.65 -3.44
CA GLY A 179 12.71 -10.07 -4.48
C GLY A 179 11.29 -9.57 -4.29
N LEU A 180 10.31 -10.28 -4.86
CA LEU A 180 8.89 -9.91 -4.86
C LEU A 180 8.13 -10.68 -3.79
N PHE A 181 7.39 -9.94 -2.96
CA PHE A 181 6.52 -10.49 -1.93
C PHE A 181 5.16 -9.79 -1.89
N HIS A 182 4.11 -10.57 -1.60
CA HIS A 182 2.84 -10.02 -1.18
C HIS A 182 2.87 -9.81 0.34
N CYS A 183 2.55 -8.59 0.77
CA CYS A 183 2.42 -8.23 2.19
C CYS A 183 1.03 -7.64 2.42
N ALA A 184 0.07 -8.51 2.67
CA ALA A 184 -1.35 -8.16 2.76
C ALA A 184 -2.07 -9.02 3.82
N GLY A 185 -3.04 -8.43 4.49
CA GLY A 185 -3.80 -9.10 5.56
C GLY A 185 -4.48 -10.39 5.09
N LYS A 186 -4.82 -11.25 6.04
CA LYS A 186 -5.37 -12.59 5.73
C LYS A 186 -6.79 -12.59 5.20
N THR A 187 -7.60 -11.60 5.58
CA THR A 187 -9.03 -11.58 5.27
C THR A 187 -9.31 -10.87 3.95
N CYS A 188 -9.79 -11.62 2.95
CA CYS A 188 -10.35 -11.05 1.73
C CYS A 188 -11.80 -10.62 2.00
N LEU A 189 -12.10 -9.33 1.84
CA LEU A 189 -13.44 -8.78 2.10
C LEU A 189 -13.72 -7.59 1.19
N SER A 190 -15.01 -7.33 0.95
CA SER A 190 -15.44 -6.16 0.18
C SER A 190 -15.19 -4.86 0.95
N ARG A 191 -15.19 -3.73 0.23
CA ARG A 191 -15.16 -2.39 0.87
C ARG A 191 -16.35 -2.19 1.81
N TYR A 192 -17.52 -2.73 1.44
CA TYR A 192 -18.71 -2.70 2.28
C TYR A 192 -18.50 -3.49 3.57
N ASP A 193 -18.04 -4.75 3.48
CA ASP A 193 -17.82 -5.57 4.67
C ASP A 193 -16.75 -4.99 5.60
N PHE A 194 -15.71 -4.37 5.03
CA PHE A 194 -14.70 -3.69 5.84
C PHE A 194 -15.29 -2.47 6.58
N ALA A 195 -16.14 -1.67 5.92
CA ALA A 195 -16.84 -0.56 6.57
C ALA A 195 -17.80 -1.05 7.68
N ILE A 196 -18.53 -2.17 7.45
CA ILE A 196 -19.40 -2.80 8.46
C ILE A 196 -18.58 -3.25 9.68
N LYS A 197 -17.41 -3.89 9.47
CA LYS A 197 -16.55 -4.28 10.60
C LYS A 197 -16.03 -3.08 11.38
N LEU A 198 -15.59 -2.02 10.70
CA LEU A 198 -15.19 -0.78 11.37
C LEU A 198 -16.32 -0.19 12.22
N ALA A 199 -17.55 -0.11 11.67
CA ALA A 199 -18.71 0.37 12.40
C ALA A 199 -18.99 -0.47 13.65
N ASP A 200 -18.90 -1.80 13.53
CA ASP A 200 -19.14 -2.74 14.65
C ASP A 200 -18.13 -2.53 15.77
N TYR A 201 -16.84 -2.51 15.45
CA TYR A 201 -15.77 -2.35 16.42
C TYR A 201 -15.75 -0.97 17.12
N PHE A 202 -16.17 0.09 16.42
CA PHE A 202 -16.24 1.46 16.97
C PHE A 202 -17.62 1.83 17.53
N GLY A 203 -18.59 0.91 17.51
CA GLY A 203 -19.93 1.14 18.08
C GLY A 203 -20.80 2.10 17.28
N TYR A 204 -20.59 2.22 15.96
CA TYR A 204 -21.40 3.07 15.08
C TYR A 204 -22.58 2.33 14.45
N ASP A 205 -23.62 3.06 14.05
CA ASP A 205 -24.81 2.48 13.41
C ASP A 205 -24.48 1.97 11.99
N LYS A 206 -24.47 0.67 11.81
CA LYS A 206 -24.24 0.01 10.52
C LYS A 206 -25.30 0.35 9.45
N LYS A 207 -26.49 0.84 9.84
CA LYS A 207 -27.53 1.26 8.89
C LYS A 207 -27.17 2.53 8.11
N LEU A 208 -26.12 3.24 8.54
CA LEU A 208 -25.55 4.38 7.81
C LEU A 208 -24.70 3.96 6.61
N ILE A 209 -24.32 2.66 6.51
CA ILE A 209 -23.50 2.14 5.43
C ILE A 209 -24.41 1.48 4.38
N ILE A 210 -24.49 2.10 3.23
CA ILE A 210 -25.36 1.68 2.14
C ILE A 210 -24.53 0.86 1.13
N PRO A 211 -24.89 -0.43 0.87
CA PRO A 211 -24.21 -1.22 -0.13
C PRO A 211 -24.45 -0.65 -1.53
N THR A 212 -23.41 -0.66 -2.36
CA THR A 212 -23.47 -0.23 -3.75
C THR A 212 -22.50 -1.04 -4.60
N ILE A 213 -22.64 -0.97 -5.93
CA ILE A 213 -21.70 -1.53 -6.89
C ILE A 213 -20.86 -0.43 -7.51
N SER A 214 -19.63 -0.75 -7.88
CA SER A 214 -18.66 0.24 -8.41
C SER A 214 -18.95 0.66 -9.86
N LYS A 215 -19.74 -0.10 -10.58
CA LYS A 215 -20.04 0.12 -11.99
C LYS A 215 -20.50 1.56 -12.28
N ASN A 216 -19.82 2.24 -13.17
CA ASN A 216 -20.09 3.61 -13.60
C ASN A 216 -19.89 4.71 -12.52
N THR A 217 -19.28 4.40 -11.39
CA THR A 217 -19.03 5.37 -10.31
C THR A 217 -17.57 5.83 -10.23
N GLN A 218 -16.68 5.15 -10.94
CA GLN A 218 -15.24 5.40 -10.96
C GLN A 218 -14.77 5.63 -12.39
N SER A 219 -13.85 6.59 -12.61
CA SER A 219 -13.30 6.88 -13.93
C SER A 219 -12.26 5.85 -14.37
N ALA A 220 -11.44 5.36 -13.43
CA ALA A 220 -10.48 4.30 -13.67
C ALA A 220 -11.04 2.93 -13.31
N SER A 221 -10.80 1.93 -14.13
CA SER A 221 -11.15 0.54 -13.84
C SER A 221 -10.31 -0.01 -12.67
N ARG A 222 -10.95 -0.77 -11.78
CA ARG A 222 -10.30 -1.44 -10.65
C ARG A 222 -10.67 -2.92 -10.65
N PRO A 223 -9.75 -3.80 -10.18
CA PRO A 223 -10.05 -5.22 -10.06
C PRO A 223 -11.22 -5.46 -9.08
N GLU A 224 -12.14 -6.36 -9.45
CA GLU A 224 -13.19 -6.82 -8.55
C GLU A 224 -12.59 -7.64 -7.39
N ASN A 225 -11.60 -8.47 -7.69
CA ASN A 225 -10.81 -9.19 -6.70
C ASN A 225 -9.35 -8.70 -6.71
N GLY A 226 -8.96 -7.93 -5.70
CA GLY A 226 -7.59 -7.52 -5.40
C GLY A 226 -7.01 -8.24 -4.18
N CYS A 227 -7.53 -9.42 -3.83
CA CYS A 227 -7.05 -10.17 -2.67
C CYS A 227 -5.72 -10.87 -2.97
N LEU A 228 -4.71 -10.59 -2.13
CA LEU A 228 -3.35 -11.12 -2.24
C LEU A 228 -3.16 -12.28 -1.25
N ASP A 229 -2.43 -13.30 -1.67
CA ASP A 229 -1.92 -14.37 -0.81
C ASP A 229 -0.51 -13.98 -0.34
N SER A 230 -0.29 -13.99 0.96
CA SER A 230 0.99 -13.63 1.57
C SER A 230 1.71 -14.82 2.20
N SER A 231 1.29 -16.04 1.89
CA SER A 231 1.84 -17.27 2.50
C SER A 231 3.35 -17.39 2.28
N LYS A 232 3.85 -17.04 1.11
CA LYS A 232 5.28 -17.01 0.80
C LYS A 232 6.07 -16.13 1.77
N LEU A 233 5.58 -14.93 2.05
CA LEU A 233 6.19 -14.00 3.00
C LEU A 233 6.11 -14.53 4.43
N GLU A 234 4.91 -14.97 4.87
CA GLU A 234 4.68 -15.47 6.21
C GLU A 234 5.59 -16.67 6.55
N GLU A 235 5.75 -17.60 5.61
CA GLU A 235 6.65 -18.75 5.77
C GLU A 235 8.11 -18.33 5.84
N LEU A 236 8.52 -17.39 4.97
CA LEU A 236 9.92 -16.95 4.86
C LEU A 236 10.39 -16.26 6.13
N ILE A 237 9.58 -15.36 6.69
CA ILE A 237 9.97 -14.57 7.88
C ILE A 237 9.46 -15.17 9.19
N ASN A 238 8.77 -16.33 9.14
CA ASN A 238 8.14 -16.98 10.28
C ASN A 238 7.26 -16.02 11.12
N PHE A 239 6.45 -15.21 10.43
CA PHE A 239 5.53 -14.25 11.05
C PHE A 239 4.17 -14.32 10.37
N GLN A 240 3.10 -14.33 11.17
CA GLN A 240 1.72 -14.41 10.68
C GLN A 240 1.10 -13.02 10.63
N LEU A 241 0.72 -12.59 9.41
CA LEU A 241 0.01 -11.33 9.22
C LEU A 241 -1.38 -11.37 9.88
N CYS A 242 -1.86 -10.23 10.31
CA CYS A 242 -3.16 -10.10 10.97
C CYS A 242 -4.32 -10.44 10.01
N ASN A 243 -5.33 -11.11 10.53
CA ASN A 243 -6.65 -11.04 9.93
C ASN A 243 -7.31 -9.69 10.24
N ILE A 244 -8.45 -9.40 9.63
CA ILE A 244 -9.08 -8.08 9.77
C ILE A 244 -9.48 -7.75 11.22
N ASP A 245 -9.91 -8.73 11.99
CA ASP A 245 -10.33 -8.53 13.39
C ASP A 245 -9.15 -8.21 14.30
N GLN A 246 -8.04 -8.92 14.11
CA GLN A 246 -6.77 -8.64 14.80
C GLN A 246 -6.22 -7.26 14.44
N GLY A 247 -6.24 -6.90 13.15
CA GLY A 247 -5.74 -5.59 12.68
C GLY A 247 -6.60 -4.42 13.20
N ILE A 248 -7.94 -4.52 13.20
CA ILE A 248 -8.81 -3.49 13.79
C ILE A 248 -8.58 -3.39 15.30
N THR A 249 -8.40 -4.50 16.00
CA THR A 249 -8.08 -4.51 17.44
C THR A 249 -6.75 -3.80 17.71
N SER A 250 -5.73 -4.06 16.91
CA SER A 250 -4.42 -3.37 16.98
C SER A 250 -4.58 -1.86 16.77
N MET A 251 -5.34 -1.46 15.73
CA MET A 251 -5.63 -0.06 15.43
C MET A 251 -6.36 0.64 16.61
N ILE A 252 -7.33 -0.01 17.26
CA ILE A 252 -8.02 0.51 18.44
C ILE A 252 -7.04 0.69 19.62
N ASN A 253 -6.12 -0.25 19.83
CA ASN A 253 -5.12 -0.10 20.88
C ASN A 253 -4.20 1.09 20.63
N SER A 254 -3.79 1.31 19.39
CA SER A 254 -3.03 2.51 18.98
C SER A 254 -3.82 3.81 19.23
N SER A 255 -5.14 3.82 19.03
CA SER A 255 -5.99 5.00 19.27
C SER A 255 -6.05 5.45 20.73
N LYS A 256 -5.77 4.56 21.68
CA LYS A 256 -5.75 4.90 23.11
C LYS A 256 -4.50 5.69 23.53
N THR A 257 -3.43 5.59 22.75
CA THR A 257 -2.12 6.21 23.01
C THR A 257 -1.83 7.40 22.12
N ILE A 258 -2.53 7.53 20.98
CA ILE A 258 -2.38 8.60 20.00
C ILE A 258 -3.62 9.49 20.05
N PRO A 259 -3.49 10.83 20.08
CA PRO A 259 -4.62 11.75 20.13
C PRO A 259 -5.66 11.52 19.03
N ASP A 260 -6.90 11.98 19.25
CA ASP A 260 -7.97 11.88 18.26
C ASP A 260 -7.54 12.55 16.93
N ILE A 261 -7.37 11.72 15.89
CA ILE A 261 -6.92 12.15 14.56
C ILE A 261 -8.04 12.79 13.73
N PHE A 262 -9.25 12.87 14.27
CA PHE A 262 -10.46 13.43 13.62
C PHE A 262 -10.83 14.84 14.15
N LEU A 263 -10.01 15.45 15.00
CA LEU A 263 -10.19 16.83 15.47
C LEU A 263 -9.75 17.86 14.43
#